data_96cdbb1c28ab7851d976870c598572e9
#
_entry.id   96cdbb1c28ab7851d976870c598572e9
#
_cell.length_a   1.000
_cell.length_b   1.000
_cell.length_c   1.000
_cell.angle_alpha   90.00
_cell.angle_beta   90.00
_cell.angle_gamma   90.00
#
_symmetry.space_group_name_H-M   'P 1'
#
loop_
_entity.id
_entity.type
_entity.pdbx_description
1 polymer ?
#
loop_
_entity_poly.entity_id
_entity_poly.type
_entity_poly.pdbx_seq_one_letter_code
_entity_poly.pdbx_strand_id
1 'polypeptide(L)'
;MDWVYKQIIGFLANFFAEMGNMGAEMFEMSWVQSIVLFFSYLAWILYAVGFVVACAECGLEYSSGRADIKGTAINLIKGFMAVSLFSVVPVKLYELCVSLQANFGYAISGAGASFGTVAGNIIDELTIENFADFATTHVGGFGSVTSPIMVLFCIILMAYAVIKVFFANLKRGGILLIQIAVGSLYMFSVPRGYLDGFYQWCKQVVGLCLTAFLQATILIAGLSLFNEHALLGLGLMLSAGEIPRIAGAFGLDTSTRANLSSAVYTAQTAINITKTVAKAAAA
;
A
#
# COMPACT_ATOMS: atom_id res chain seq x y z
N MET A 1 30.92 -18.48 0.02
CA MET A 1 29.47 -18.41 -0.29
C MET A 1 28.64 -18.19 0.97
N ASP A 2 29.00 -18.79 2.11
CA ASP A 2 28.26 -18.70 3.39
C ASP A 2 28.07 -17.27 3.90
N TRP A 3 29.05 -16.39 3.74
CA TRP A 3 28.93 -15.01 4.19
C TRP A 3 27.86 -14.22 3.42
N VAL A 4 27.81 -14.36 2.07
CA VAL A 4 26.80 -13.68 1.24
C VAL A 4 25.41 -14.21 1.55
N TYR A 5 25.28 -15.50 1.74
CA TYR A 5 24.03 -16.17 2.11
C TYR A 5 23.51 -15.68 3.46
N LYS A 6 24.34 -15.64 4.51
CA LYS A 6 23.98 -15.12 5.83
C LYS A 6 23.57 -13.64 5.80
N GLN A 7 24.22 -12.84 4.94
CA GLN A 7 23.85 -11.43 4.77
C GLN A 7 22.48 -11.26 4.10
N ILE A 8 22.17 -12.04 3.06
CA ILE A 8 20.87 -11.99 2.40
C ILE A 8 19.75 -12.42 3.35
N ILE A 9 19.97 -13.50 4.09
CA ILE A 9 18.99 -14.02 5.04
C ILE A 9 18.80 -13.07 6.22
N GLY A 10 19.88 -12.54 6.82
CA GLY A 10 19.79 -11.55 7.89
C GLY A 10 19.10 -10.26 7.44
N PHE A 11 19.35 -9.82 6.20
CA PHE A 11 18.65 -8.69 5.60
C PHE A 11 17.15 -9.00 5.45
N LEU A 12 16.77 -10.16 4.95
CA LEU A 12 15.38 -10.57 4.82
C LEU A 12 14.67 -10.65 6.17
N ALA A 13 15.30 -11.20 7.22
CA ALA A 13 14.73 -11.29 8.56
C ALA A 13 14.41 -9.90 9.14
N ASN A 14 15.38 -8.98 9.09
CA ASN A 14 15.18 -7.61 9.53
C ASN A 14 14.11 -6.90 8.73
N PHE A 15 14.09 -7.13 7.43
CA PHE A 15 13.13 -6.55 6.51
C PHE A 15 11.70 -7.02 6.77
N PHE A 16 11.52 -8.30 7.09
CA PHE A 16 10.23 -8.85 7.47
C PHE A 16 9.75 -8.34 8.84
N ALA A 17 10.66 -8.16 9.80
CA ALA A 17 10.31 -7.59 11.10
C ALA A 17 9.76 -6.16 10.98
N GLU A 18 10.38 -5.34 10.13
CA GLU A 18 9.95 -3.98 9.86
C GLU A 18 8.63 -3.90 9.06
N MET A 19 8.33 -4.90 8.24
CA MET A 19 7.21 -4.87 7.32
C MET A 19 5.83 -4.90 8.01
N GLY A 20 5.77 -5.44 9.24
CA GLY A 20 4.51 -5.65 9.97
C GLY A 20 3.78 -4.36 10.37
N ASN A 21 4.51 -3.26 10.63
CA ASN A 21 3.96 -2.05 11.25
C ASN A 21 4.11 -0.77 10.39
N MET A 22 4.95 -0.80 9.38
CA MET A 22 5.49 0.39 8.70
C MET A 22 4.49 1.40 8.13
N GLY A 23 3.30 0.97 7.79
CA GLY A 23 2.34 1.88 7.14
C GLY A 23 1.48 2.66 8.13
N ALA A 24 1.13 2.08 9.27
CA ALA A 24 0.25 2.68 10.27
C ALA A 24 1.00 3.67 11.16
N GLU A 25 2.23 3.35 11.55
CA GLU A 25 3.08 4.21 12.39
C GLU A 25 3.33 5.60 11.80
N MET A 26 3.30 5.72 10.47
CA MET A 26 3.45 7.01 9.81
C MET A 26 2.35 8.00 10.21
N PHE A 27 1.11 7.54 10.46
CA PHE A 27 0.01 8.39 10.86
C PHE A 27 0.04 8.78 12.35
N GLU A 28 0.90 8.14 13.15
CA GLU A 28 1.16 8.52 14.54
C GLU A 28 2.18 9.66 14.66
N MET A 29 2.96 9.92 13.58
CA MET A 29 3.95 10.98 13.57
C MET A 29 3.30 12.36 13.66
N SER A 30 3.78 13.22 14.56
CA SER A 30 3.21 14.55 14.83
C SER A 30 3.16 15.46 13.59
N TRP A 31 4.15 15.38 12.72
CA TRP A 31 4.17 16.17 11.48
C TRP A 31 3.11 15.71 10.47
N VAL A 32 2.84 14.39 10.38
CA VAL A 32 1.77 13.83 9.53
C VAL A 32 0.41 14.27 10.04
N GLN A 33 0.20 14.18 11.36
CA GLN A 33 -1.03 14.67 12.01
C GLN A 33 -1.25 16.15 11.75
N SER A 34 -0.19 16.97 11.77
CA SER A 34 -0.27 18.38 11.45
C SER A 34 -0.70 18.64 10.00
N ILE A 35 -0.20 17.85 9.05
CA ILE A 35 -0.62 17.92 7.64
C ILE A 35 -2.09 17.53 7.50
N VAL A 36 -2.52 16.41 8.10
CA VAL A 36 -3.92 15.96 8.07
C VAL A 36 -4.84 17.01 8.67
N LEU A 37 -4.43 17.62 9.78
CA LEU A 37 -5.18 18.71 10.45
C LEU A 37 -5.29 19.95 9.55
N PHE A 38 -4.21 20.35 8.88
CA PHE A 38 -4.23 21.47 7.94
C PHE A 38 -5.24 21.24 6.82
N PHE A 39 -5.21 20.05 6.17
CA PHE A 39 -6.17 19.73 5.13
C PHE A 39 -7.60 19.56 5.66
N SER A 40 -7.76 19.18 6.92
CA SER A 40 -9.07 19.16 7.58
C SER A 40 -9.65 20.57 7.72
N TYR A 41 -8.86 21.56 8.15
CA TYR A 41 -9.30 22.95 8.18
C TYR A 41 -9.61 23.48 6.78
N LEU A 42 -8.76 23.20 5.80
CA LEU A 42 -9.01 23.58 4.40
C LEU A 42 -10.35 23.02 3.90
N ALA A 43 -10.64 21.77 4.21
CA ALA A 43 -11.88 21.12 3.82
C ALA A 43 -13.12 21.81 4.44
N TRP A 44 -13.05 22.20 5.72
CA TRP A 44 -14.13 22.95 6.37
C TRP A 44 -14.35 24.31 5.74
N ILE A 45 -13.27 25.02 5.38
CA ILE A 45 -13.37 26.30 4.68
C ILE A 45 -14.02 26.10 3.30
N LEU A 46 -13.57 25.11 2.53
CA LEU A 46 -14.12 24.80 1.21
C LEU A 46 -15.58 24.33 1.29
N TYR A 47 -15.93 23.57 2.31
CA TYR A 47 -17.33 23.19 2.56
C TYR A 47 -18.19 24.43 2.85
N ALA A 48 -17.74 25.35 3.69
CA ALA A 48 -18.49 26.57 4.02
C ALA A 48 -18.72 27.45 2.78
N VAL A 49 -17.69 27.60 1.93
CA VAL A 49 -17.82 28.32 0.65
C VAL A 49 -18.79 27.59 -0.29
N GLY A 50 -18.63 26.26 -0.43
CA GLY A 50 -19.52 25.42 -1.25
C GLY A 50 -20.98 25.47 -0.77
N PHE A 51 -21.18 25.52 0.55
CA PHE A 51 -22.51 25.67 1.16
C PHE A 51 -23.18 26.99 0.74
N VAL A 52 -22.45 28.11 0.86
CA VAL A 52 -22.97 29.44 0.46
C VAL A 52 -23.31 29.45 -1.04
N VAL A 53 -22.44 28.90 -1.88
CA VAL A 53 -22.68 28.81 -3.33
C VAL A 53 -23.90 27.94 -3.63
N ALA A 54 -24.05 26.78 -2.98
CA ALA A 54 -25.22 25.91 -3.16
C ALA A 54 -26.53 26.60 -2.77
N CYS A 55 -26.53 27.38 -1.69
CA CYS A 55 -27.69 28.17 -1.30
C CYS A 55 -28.02 29.27 -2.32
N ALA A 56 -27.01 29.96 -2.87
CA ALA A 56 -27.19 30.97 -3.90
C ALA A 56 -27.72 30.36 -5.21
N GLU A 57 -27.17 29.24 -5.64
CA GLU A 57 -27.64 28.48 -6.81
C GLU A 57 -29.12 28.06 -6.65
N CYS A 58 -29.47 27.50 -5.47
CA CYS A 58 -30.84 27.13 -5.16
C CYS A 58 -31.80 28.35 -5.17
N GLY A 59 -31.35 29.51 -4.66
CA GLY A 59 -32.12 30.76 -4.72
C GLY A 59 -32.36 31.25 -6.13
N LEU A 60 -31.39 31.16 -7.03
CA LEU A 60 -31.51 31.50 -8.43
C LEU A 60 -32.47 30.53 -9.18
N GLU A 61 -32.38 29.23 -8.89
CA GLU A 61 -33.27 28.22 -9.41
C GLU A 61 -34.71 28.42 -8.92
N TYR A 62 -34.88 28.85 -7.68
CA TYR A 62 -36.19 29.16 -7.11
C TYR A 62 -36.88 30.32 -7.85
N SER A 63 -36.15 31.35 -8.21
CA SER A 63 -36.68 32.48 -8.96
C SER A 63 -37.12 32.08 -10.38
N SER A 64 -36.56 31.00 -10.93
CA SER A 64 -36.91 30.42 -12.24
C SER A 64 -37.96 29.29 -12.16
N GLY A 65 -38.47 28.97 -10.97
CA GLY A 65 -39.48 27.92 -10.76
C GLY A 65 -38.97 26.48 -10.91
N ARG A 66 -37.64 26.27 -10.88
CA ARG A 66 -36.97 24.96 -11.11
C ARG A 66 -36.21 24.43 -9.88
N ALA A 67 -36.36 25.08 -8.73
CA ALA A 67 -35.57 24.73 -7.54
C ALA A 67 -35.93 23.36 -6.96
N ASP A 68 -34.92 22.53 -6.78
CA ASP A 68 -35.01 21.31 -5.96
C ASP A 68 -34.44 21.59 -4.53
N ILE A 69 -35.25 22.24 -3.71
CA ILE A 69 -34.89 22.57 -2.33
C ILE A 69 -34.57 21.30 -1.51
N LYS A 70 -35.33 20.21 -1.74
CA LYS A 70 -35.11 18.95 -1.03
C LYS A 70 -33.78 18.31 -1.43
N GLY A 71 -33.45 18.27 -2.70
CA GLY A 71 -32.16 17.75 -3.20
C GLY A 71 -30.99 18.57 -2.67
N THR A 72 -31.09 19.91 -2.70
CA THR A 72 -30.07 20.81 -2.15
C THR A 72 -29.86 20.58 -0.66
N ALA A 73 -30.93 20.49 0.14
CA ALA A 73 -30.82 20.22 1.58
C ALA A 73 -30.12 18.86 1.86
N ILE A 74 -30.48 17.82 1.11
CA ILE A 74 -29.82 16.50 1.22
C ILE A 74 -28.35 16.58 0.86
N ASN A 75 -27.96 17.33 -0.16
CA ASN A 75 -26.57 17.48 -0.57
C ASN A 75 -25.76 18.26 0.46
N LEU A 76 -26.35 19.26 1.13
CA LEU A 76 -25.73 19.96 2.25
C LEU A 76 -25.45 19.03 3.43
N ILE A 77 -26.39 18.16 3.79
CA ILE A 77 -26.21 17.16 4.85
C ILE A 77 -25.12 16.15 4.45
N LYS A 78 -25.13 15.65 3.22
CA LYS A 78 -24.08 14.77 2.70
C LYS A 78 -22.71 15.43 2.76
N GLY A 79 -22.62 16.72 2.40
CA GLY A 79 -21.38 17.50 2.47
C GLY A 79 -20.89 17.66 3.91
N PHE A 80 -21.78 17.92 4.85
CA PHE A 80 -21.42 17.97 6.27
C PHE A 80 -20.87 16.65 6.79
N MET A 81 -21.52 15.54 6.47
CA MET A 81 -21.02 14.21 6.83
C MET A 81 -19.67 13.91 6.14
N ALA A 82 -19.55 14.25 4.87
CA ALA A 82 -18.31 14.04 4.12
C ALA A 82 -17.15 14.81 4.75
N VAL A 83 -17.30 16.11 5.04
CA VAL A 83 -16.24 16.93 5.62
C VAL A 83 -15.86 16.52 7.04
N SER A 84 -16.80 15.97 7.80
CA SER A 84 -16.53 15.46 9.15
C SER A 84 -15.72 14.16 9.15
N LEU A 85 -15.84 13.35 8.10
CA LEU A 85 -15.31 11.99 8.06
C LEU A 85 -14.11 11.81 7.10
N PHE A 86 -13.91 12.72 6.13
CA PHE A 86 -12.96 12.51 5.04
C PHE A 86 -11.49 12.35 5.47
N SER A 87 -11.09 12.94 6.59
CA SER A 87 -9.73 12.80 7.13
C SER A 87 -9.60 11.62 8.10
N VAL A 88 -10.66 11.32 8.84
CA VAL A 88 -10.66 10.27 9.87
C VAL A 88 -10.85 8.88 9.27
N VAL A 89 -11.82 8.73 8.37
CA VAL A 89 -12.17 7.40 7.80
C VAL A 89 -11.01 6.77 7.03
N PRO A 90 -10.26 7.45 6.16
CA PRO A 90 -9.14 6.84 5.46
C PRO A 90 -8.06 6.31 6.40
N VAL A 91 -7.70 7.08 7.44
CA VAL A 91 -6.69 6.68 8.42
C VAL A 91 -7.16 5.46 9.20
N LYS A 92 -8.39 5.50 9.74
CA LYS A 92 -8.96 4.38 10.51
C LYS A 92 -9.19 3.13 9.66
N LEU A 93 -9.56 3.29 8.40
CA LEU A 93 -9.69 2.17 7.46
C LEU A 93 -8.32 1.52 7.18
N TYR A 94 -7.27 2.33 7.06
CA TYR A 94 -5.93 1.83 6.87
C TYR A 94 -5.41 1.09 8.11
N GLU A 95 -5.58 1.67 9.31
CA GLU A 95 -5.27 1.02 10.59
C GLU A 95 -6.03 -0.32 10.75
N LEU A 96 -7.32 -0.34 10.39
CA LEU A 96 -8.13 -1.57 10.37
C LEU A 96 -7.53 -2.63 9.44
N CYS A 97 -7.13 -2.24 8.22
CA CYS A 97 -6.53 -3.16 7.26
C CYS A 97 -5.19 -3.73 7.77
N VAL A 98 -4.36 -2.92 8.44
CA VAL A 98 -3.12 -3.38 9.08
C VAL A 98 -3.41 -4.32 10.25
N SER A 99 -4.41 -4.01 11.09
CA SER A 99 -4.83 -4.88 12.20
C SER A 99 -5.38 -6.22 11.70
N LEU A 100 -6.18 -6.21 10.64
CA LEU A 100 -6.68 -7.44 10.00
C LEU A 100 -5.54 -8.29 9.43
N GLN A 101 -4.53 -7.65 8.83
CA GLN A 101 -3.34 -8.33 8.33
C GLN A 101 -2.58 -9.05 9.46
N ALA A 102 -2.38 -8.38 10.61
CA ALA A 102 -1.73 -8.97 11.76
C ALA A 102 -2.54 -10.17 12.30
N ASN A 103 -3.85 -10.00 12.50
CA ASN A 103 -4.72 -11.08 12.99
C ASN A 103 -4.80 -12.26 12.00
N PHE A 104 -4.78 -12.01 10.71
CA PHE A 104 -4.77 -13.06 9.70
C PHE A 104 -3.43 -13.83 9.69
N GLY A 105 -2.32 -13.13 9.90
CA GLY A 105 -1.02 -13.75 10.13
C GLY A 105 -1.04 -14.74 11.30
N TYR A 106 -1.64 -14.35 12.43
CA TYR A 106 -1.84 -15.24 13.58
C TYR A 106 -2.72 -16.46 13.26
N ALA A 107 -3.78 -16.28 12.46
CA ALA A 107 -4.71 -17.37 12.11
C ALA A 107 -4.06 -18.41 11.18
N ILE A 108 -3.21 -18.00 10.25
CA ILE A 108 -2.53 -18.92 9.29
C ILE A 108 -1.38 -19.68 9.96
N SER A 109 -0.57 -18.98 10.78
CA SER A 109 0.66 -19.57 11.33
C SER A 109 0.45 -20.41 12.59
N GLY A 110 -0.78 -20.49 13.11
CA GLY A 110 -1.09 -21.21 14.35
C GLY A 110 -0.36 -20.58 15.55
N ALA A 111 -1.08 -20.26 16.61
CA ALA A 111 -0.54 -19.82 17.89
C ALA A 111 0.59 -18.76 17.85
N GLY A 112 0.22 -17.50 17.63
CA GLY A 112 1.05 -16.38 18.12
C GLY A 112 2.19 -15.88 17.22
N ALA A 113 2.26 -16.32 15.98
CA ALA A 113 3.34 -15.89 15.08
C ALA A 113 2.98 -14.61 14.33
N SER A 114 3.71 -13.53 14.62
CA SER A 114 3.69 -12.31 13.80
C SER A 114 4.31 -12.59 12.43
N PHE A 115 4.09 -11.69 11.46
CA PHE A 115 4.74 -11.80 10.15
C PHE A 115 6.27 -12.00 10.27
N GLY A 116 6.92 -11.30 11.21
CA GLY A 116 8.35 -11.44 11.49
C GLY A 116 8.73 -12.81 12.04
N THR A 117 7.88 -13.45 12.87
CA THR A 117 8.16 -14.79 13.41
C THR A 117 7.96 -15.89 12.37
N VAL A 118 6.94 -15.79 11.50
CA VAL A 118 6.79 -16.74 10.37
C VAL A 118 7.98 -16.65 9.44
N ALA A 119 8.39 -15.45 9.10
CA ALA A 119 9.58 -15.23 8.28
C ALA A 119 10.86 -15.69 8.98
N GLY A 120 11.01 -15.45 10.30
CA GLY A 120 12.13 -15.90 11.11
C GLY A 120 12.27 -17.42 11.11
N ASN A 121 11.16 -18.14 11.33
CA ASN A 121 11.17 -19.61 11.33
C ASN A 121 11.59 -20.18 9.97
N ILE A 122 11.07 -19.60 8.88
CA ILE A 122 11.45 -20.01 7.51
C ILE A 122 12.94 -19.73 7.27
N ILE A 123 13.43 -18.62 7.76
CA ILE A 123 14.81 -18.20 7.61
C ILE A 123 15.75 -19.09 8.43
N ASP A 124 15.34 -19.50 9.63
CA ASP A 124 16.12 -20.42 10.49
C ASP A 124 16.19 -21.83 9.89
N GLU A 125 15.12 -22.28 9.22
CA GLU A 125 15.12 -23.54 8.46
C GLU A 125 15.97 -23.49 7.19
N LEU A 126 16.11 -22.32 6.59
CA LEU A 126 16.98 -22.08 5.43
C LEU A 126 18.47 -21.93 5.79
N THR A 127 18.89 -22.18 7.06
CA THR A 127 20.32 -22.18 7.41
C THR A 127 21.09 -23.24 6.62
N ILE A 128 22.38 -22.97 6.39
CA ILE A 128 23.24 -23.78 5.51
C ILE A 128 23.33 -25.25 5.93
N GLU A 129 23.19 -25.53 7.22
CA GLU A 129 23.21 -26.89 7.76
C GLU A 129 21.96 -27.70 7.38
N ASN A 130 20.81 -27.05 7.27
CA ASN A 130 19.52 -27.65 6.86
C ASN A 130 19.24 -27.50 5.38
N PHE A 131 20.07 -26.75 4.64
CA PHE A 131 19.86 -26.40 3.25
C PHE A 131 19.84 -27.61 2.31
N ALA A 132 20.68 -28.61 2.55
CA ALA A 132 20.68 -29.86 1.77
C ALA A 132 19.39 -30.66 2.01
N ASP A 133 18.93 -30.71 3.26
CA ASP A 133 17.68 -31.38 3.65
C ASP A 133 16.45 -30.64 3.12
N PHE A 134 16.43 -29.33 3.21
CA PHE A 134 15.37 -28.48 2.63
C PHE A 134 15.27 -28.66 1.12
N ALA A 135 16.41 -28.68 0.42
CA ALA A 135 16.46 -28.88 -1.02
C ALA A 135 15.92 -30.27 -1.44
N THR A 136 16.20 -31.31 -0.65
CA THR A 136 15.73 -32.67 -0.95
C THR A 136 14.26 -32.88 -0.58
N THR A 137 13.78 -32.29 0.49
CA THR A 137 12.46 -32.53 1.07
C THR A 137 11.39 -31.64 0.44
N HIS A 138 11.69 -30.34 0.22
CA HIS A 138 10.68 -29.33 -0.14
C HIS A 138 10.73 -28.89 -1.63
N VAL A 139 11.86 -29.05 -2.31
CA VAL A 139 12.00 -28.76 -3.74
C VAL A 139 11.85 -30.00 -4.61
N GLY A 140 11.80 -31.18 -4.00
CA GLY A 140 11.77 -32.49 -4.63
C GLY A 140 10.55 -32.83 -5.48
N GLY A 141 9.60 -31.93 -5.68
CA GLY A 141 8.47 -32.11 -6.60
C GLY A 141 8.88 -32.16 -8.10
N PHE A 142 10.12 -31.83 -8.44
CA PHE A 142 10.69 -31.93 -9.78
C PHE A 142 11.78 -33.01 -9.87
N GLY A 143 11.50 -34.24 -9.45
CA GLY A 143 12.32 -35.40 -9.62
C GLY A 143 13.82 -35.14 -9.67
N SER A 144 14.55 -35.47 -8.59
CA SER A 144 16.03 -35.70 -8.58
C SER A 144 16.96 -34.55 -9.02
N VAL A 145 16.50 -33.34 -9.26
CA VAL A 145 17.37 -32.19 -9.59
C VAL A 145 17.54 -31.32 -8.35
N THR A 146 18.19 -31.83 -7.35
CA THR A 146 18.70 -31.08 -6.19
C THR A 146 19.94 -30.26 -6.59
N SER A 147 19.76 -29.32 -7.50
CA SER A 147 20.81 -28.40 -7.85
C SER A 147 20.83 -27.25 -6.85
N PRO A 148 21.96 -26.95 -6.17
CA PRO A 148 22.12 -25.75 -5.34
C PRO A 148 21.73 -24.46 -6.07
N ILE A 149 21.80 -24.47 -7.39
CA ILE A 149 21.39 -23.37 -8.27
C ILE A 149 19.87 -23.14 -8.19
N MET A 150 19.05 -24.20 -8.13
CA MET A 150 17.60 -24.08 -8.06
C MET A 150 17.14 -23.45 -6.74
N VAL A 151 17.77 -23.82 -5.64
CA VAL A 151 17.45 -23.24 -4.32
C VAL A 151 17.89 -21.80 -4.24
N LEU A 152 19.09 -21.47 -4.74
CA LEU A 152 19.54 -20.08 -4.85
C LEU A 152 18.56 -19.23 -5.69
N PHE A 153 18.06 -19.78 -6.79
CA PHE A 153 17.05 -19.14 -7.63
C PHE A 153 15.73 -18.89 -6.86
N CYS A 154 15.24 -19.87 -6.10
CA CYS A 154 14.04 -19.72 -5.26
C CYS A 154 14.22 -18.62 -4.21
N ILE A 155 15.38 -18.55 -3.56
CA ILE A 155 15.67 -17.50 -2.55
C ILE A 155 15.71 -16.12 -3.19
N ILE A 156 16.31 -15.97 -4.36
CA ILE A 156 16.35 -14.69 -5.09
C ILE A 156 14.94 -14.24 -5.48
N LEU A 157 14.11 -15.16 -5.97
CA LEU A 157 12.72 -14.85 -6.33
C LEU A 157 11.86 -14.51 -5.11
N MET A 158 12.06 -15.22 -3.99
CA MET A 158 11.42 -14.90 -2.73
C MET A 158 11.80 -13.48 -2.27
N ALA A 159 13.09 -13.16 -2.24
CA ALA A 159 13.58 -11.84 -1.89
C ALA A 159 12.98 -10.75 -2.79
N TYR A 160 12.92 -10.99 -4.10
CA TYR A 160 12.29 -10.08 -5.06
C TYR A 160 10.80 -9.84 -4.76
N ALA A 161 10.03 -10.91 -4.50
CA ALA A 161 8.60 -10.79 -4.20
C ALA A 161 8.35 -9.97 -2.94
N VAL A 162 9.11 -10.25 -1.89
CA VAL A 162 9.03 -9.54 -0.60
C VAL A 162 9.39 -8.07 -0.74
N ILE A 163 10.52 -7.75 -1.36
CA ILE A 163 10.98 -6.38 -1.59
C ILE A 163 9.94 -5.59 -2.41
N LYS A 164 9.36 -6.22 -3.45
CA LYS A 164 8.34 -5.60 -4.29
C LYS A 164 7.09 -5.21 -3.47
N VAL A 165 6.60 -6.12 -2.63
CA VAL A 165 5.41 -5.87 -1.78
C VAL A 165 5.71 -4.83 -0.70
N PHE A 166 6.90 -4.88 -0.11
CA PHE A 166 7.33 -3.90 0.88
C PHE A 166 7.34 -2.47 0.33
N PHE A 167 8.03 -2.23 -0.78
CA PHE A 167 8.03 -0.90 -1.39
C PHE A 167 6.63 -0.44 -1.82
N ALA A 168 5.76 -1.37 -2.20
CA ALA A 168 4.37 -1.05 -2.47
C ALA A 168 3.65 -0.58 -1.21
N ASN A 169 3.84 -1.27 -0.07
CA ASN A 169 3.25 -0.89 1.22
C ASN A 169 3.80 0.45 1.74
N LEU A 170 5.10 0.67 1.66
CA LEU A 170 5.73 1.92 2.08
C LEU A 170 5.17 3.13 1.32
N LYS A 171 4.95 3.00 0.01
CA LYS A 171 4.34 4.05 -0.82
C LYS A 171 2.89 4.33 -0.48
N ARG A 172 2.13 3.34 -0.04
CA ARG A 172 0.70 3.49 0.22
C ARG A 172 0.40 4.47 1.33
N GLY A 173 1.20 4.49 2.40
CA GLY A 173 1.05 5.48 3.45
C GLY A 173 1.15 6.90 2.90
N GLY A 174 2.19 7.19 2.10
CA GLY A 174 2.36 8.49 1.44
C GLY A 174 1.23 8.81 0.44
N ILE A 175 0.78 7.82 -0.34
CA ILE A 175 -0.35 8.00 -1.27
C ILE A 175 -1.64 8.28 -0.51
N LEU A 176 -1.88 7.62 0.62
CA LEU A 176 -3.06 7.89 1.45
C LEU A 176 -3.05 9.32 2.01
N LEU A 177 -1.89 9.82 2.41
CA LEU A 177 -1.74 11.22 2.84
C LEU A 177 -2.08 12.19 1.70
N ILE A 178 -1.60 11.91 0.48
CA ILE A 178 -1.95 12.68 -0.72
C ILE A 178 -3.46 12.58 -1.00
N GLN A 179 -4.06 11.41 -0.85
CA GLN A 179 -5.51 11.24 -1.03
C GLN A 179 -6.31 12.05 -0.01
N ILE A 180 -5.86 12.16 1.24
CA ILE A 180 -6.49 13.04 2.24
C ILE A 180 -6.39 14.50 1.78
N ALA A 181 -5.23 14.95 1.27
CA ALA A 181 -5.07 16.29 0.75
C ALA A 181 -5.99 16.58 -0.44
N VAL A 182 -6.07 15.66 -1.41
CA VAL A 182 -6.98 15.78 -2.58
C VAL A 182 -8.44 15.71 -2.16
N GLY A 183 -8.77 14.84 -1.19
CA GLY A 183 -10.12 14.70 -0.63
C GLY A 183 -10.68 16.02 -0.10
N SER A 184 -9.84 16.88 0.48
CA SER A 184 -10.27 18.19 0.97
C SER A 184 -10.86 19.08 -0.11
N LEU A 185 -10.36 18.97 -1.36
CA LEU A 185 -10.81 19.81 -2.48
C LEU A 185 -12.24 19.46 -2.93
N TYR A 186 -12.68 18.21 -2.76
CA TYR A 186 -14.05 17.81 -3.10
C TYR A 186 -15.10 18.38 -2.15
N MET A 187 -14.69 18.89 -1.00
CA MET A 187 -15.63 19.47 -0.01
C MET A 187 -16.30 20.76 -0.51
N PHE A 188 -15.76 21.39 -1.54
CA PHE A 188 -16.43 22.50 -2.23
C PHE A 188 -17.56 22.02 -3.14
N SER A 189 -17.40 20.88 -3.81
CA SER A 189 -18.34 20.38 -4.84
C SER A 189 -19.48 19.53 -4.26
N VAL A 190 -19.22 18.81 -3.15
CA VAL A 190 -20.22 17.91 -2.54
C VAL A 190 -21.50 18.62 -2.12
N PRO A 191 -21.49 19.77 -1.40
CA PRO A 191 -22.70 20.47 -1.02
C PRO A 191 -23.49 21.02 -2.21
N ARG A 192 -22.84 21.23 -3.36
CA ARG A 192 -23.45 21.67 -4.62
C ARG A 192 -24.09 20.52 -5.43
N GLY A 193 -23.95 19.26 -4.96
CA GLY A 193 -24.49 18.08 -5.64
C GLY A 193 -23.57 17.41 -6.63
N TYR A 194 -22.35 17.92 -6.86
CA TYR A 194 -21.35 17.29 -7.75
C TYR A 194 -20.57 16.22 -7.00
N LEU A 195 -21.12 15.00 -6.95
CA LEU A 195 -20.64 13.90 -6.11
C LEU A 195 -19.68 12.94 -6.83
N ASP A 196 -19.58 12.97 -8.15
CA ASP A 196 -18.87 11.95 -8.93
C ASP A 196 -17.38 11.87 -8.57
N GLY A 197 -16.71 13.02 -8.45
CA GLY A 197 -15.30 13.09 -8.03
C GLY A 197 -15.09 12.54 -6.62
N PHE A 198 -15.99 12.86 -5.70
CA PHE A 198 -15.94 12.37 -4.31
C PHE A 198 -16.15 10.86 -4.25
N TYR A 199 -17.09 10.28 -5.00
CA TYR A 199 -17.28 8.84 -5.07
C TYR A 199 -16.07 8.12 -5.67
N GLN A 200 -15.44 8.68 -6.69
CA GLN A 200 -14.19 8.13 -7.25
C GLN A 200 -13.07 8.16 -6.22
N TRP A 201 -12.94 9.26 -5.49
CA TRP A 201 -11.99 9.38 -4.38
C TRP A 201 -12.24 8.33 -3.28
N CYS A 202 -13.49 8.13 -2.85
CA CYS A 202 -13.84 7.08 -1.89
C CYS A 202 -13.42 5.69 -2.38
N LYS A 203 -13.68 5.37 -3.66
CA LYS A 203 -13.26 4.10 -4.26
C LYS A 203 -11.74 3.94 -4.24
N GLN A 204 -10.98 5.01 -4.53
CA GLN A 204 -9.52 4.97 -4.51
C GLN A 204 -8.98 4.72 -3.09
N VAL A 205 -9.53 5.38 -2.07
CA VAL A 205 -9.14 5.18 -0.67
C VAL A 205 -9.41 3.74 -0.24
N VAL A 206 -10.63 3.23 -0.49
CA VAL A 206 -10.99 1.84 -0.15
C VAL A 206 -10.10 0.85 -0.91
N GLY A 207 -9.88 1.08 -2.20
CA GLY A 207 -9.02 0.25 -3.03
C GLY A 207 -7.58 0.21 -2.54
N LEU A 208 -7.04 1.35 -2.11
CA LEU A 208 -5.69 1.46 -1.56
C LEU A 208 -5.54 0.63 -0.26
N CYS A 209 -6.49 0.76 0.66
CA CYS A 209 -6.48 0.02 1.93
C CYS A 209 -6.67 -1.49 1.70
N LEU A 210 -7.65 -1.88 0.87
CA LEU A 210 -7.94 -3.28 0.59
C LEU A 210 -6.79 -3.99 -0.13
N THR A 211 -6.14 -3.33 -1.09
CA THR A 211 -4.96 -3.89 -1.76
C THR A 211 -3.77 -4.05 -0.82
N ALA A 212 -3.58 -3.19 0.18
CA ALA A 212 -2.55 -3.35 1.19
C ALA A 212 -2.78 -4.65 1.98
N PHE A 213 -4.01 -4.83 2.48
CA PHE A 213 -4.41 -6.03 3.21
C PHE A 213 -4.22 -7.30 2.37
N LEU A 214 -4.77 -7.33 1.15
CA LEU A 214 -4.69 -8.51 0.29
C LEU A 214 -3.25 -8.89 -0.08
N GLN A 215 -2.40 -7.91 -0.41
CA GLN A 215 -1.00 -8.20 -0.75
C GLN A 215 -0.24 -8.82 0.42
N ALA A 216 -0.41 -8.28 1.62
CA ALA A 216 0.25 -8.80 2.79
C ALA A 216 -0.29 -10.20 3.16
N THR A 217 -1.61 -10.40 3.08
CA THR A 217 -2.25 -11.69 3.34
C THR A 217 -1.75 -12.78 2.40
N ILE A 218 -1.70 -12.51 1.08
CA ILE A 218 -1.21 -13.49 0.09
C ILE A 218 0.30 -13.73 0.27
N LEU A 219 1.07 -12.71 0.64
CA LEU A 219 2.49 -12.88 0.92
C LEU A 219 2.72 -13.78 2.15
N ILE A 220 1.97 -13.58 3.24
CA ILE A 220 2.03 -14.42 4.46
C ILE A 220 1.63 -15.86 4.12
N ALA A 221 0.52 -16.05 3.40
CA ALA A 221 0.07 -17.36 2.98
C ALA A 221 1.13 -18.08 2.09
N GLY A 222 1.77 -17.35 1.20
CA GLY A 222 2.87 -17.86 0.38
C GLY A 222 4.09 -18.27 1.21
N LEU A 223 4.45 -17.48 2.22
CA LEU A 223 5.53 -17.81 3.15
C LEU A 223 5.22 -19.08 3.96
N SER A 224 3.99 -19.17 4.51
CA SER A 224 3.60 -20.36 5.29
C SER A 224 3.60 -21.64 4.43
N LEU A 225 3.17 -21.54 3.17
CA LEU A 225 3.18 -22.66 2.25
C LEU A 225 4.59 -23.00 1.72
N PHE A 226 5.53 -22.05 1.79
CA PHE A 226 6.90 -22.23 1.30
C PHE A 226 7.63 -23.36 2.04
N ASN A 227 7.37 -23.54 3.33
CA ASN A 227 7.94 -24.63 4.14
C ASN A 227 7.49 -26.03 3.72
N GLU A 228 6.26 -26.16 3.20
CA GLU A 228 5.72 -27.46 2.77
C GLU A 228 5.97 -27.68 1.26
N HIS A 229 5.76 -26.64 0.46
CA HIS A 229 5.84 -26.66 -1.00
C HIS A 229 6.49 -25.38 -1.54
N ALA A 230 7.82 -25.35 -1.58
CA ALA A 230 8.60 -24.15 -1.91
C ALA A 230 8.19 -23.47 -3.24
N LEU A 231 7.98 -24.23 -4.31
CA LEU A 231 7.60 -23.66 -5.61
C LEU A 231 6.17 -23.10 -5.62
N LEU A 232 5.25 -23.75 -4.91
CA LEU A 232 3.87 -23.29 -4.81
C LEU A 232 3.79 -22.03 -3.94
N GLY A 233 4.49 -22.03 -2.79
CA GLY A 233 4.63 -20.86 -1.92
C GLY A 233 5.24 -19.66 -2.67
N LEU A 234 6.29 -19.89 -3.46
CA LEU A 234 6.91 -18.88 -4.29
C LEU A 234 5.96 -18.32 -5.34
N GLY A 235 5.19 -19.18 -6.02
CA GLY A 235 4.16 -18.76 -6.96
C GLY A 235 3.11 -17.84 -6.32
N LEU A 236 2.68 -18.21 -5.11
CA LEU A 236 1.72 -17.41 -4.33
C LEU A 236 2.31 -16.07 -3.90
N MET A 237 3.57 -16.04 -3.44
CA MET A 237 4.26 -14.80 -3.09
C MET A 237 4.43 -13.86 -4.28
N LEU A 238 4.77 -14.39 -5.46
CA LEU A 238 4.88 -13.60 -6.68
C LEU A 238 3.52 -13.03 -7.11
N SER A 239 2.43 -13.79 -6.91
CA SER A 239 1.06 -13.35 -7.24
C SER A 239 0.60 -12.15 -6.39
N ALA A 240 1.14 -11.99 -5.18
CA ALA A 240 0.89 -10.80 -4.35
C ALA A 240 1.25 -9.49 -5.08
N GLY A 241 2.24 -9.52 -5.95
CA GLY A 241 2.63 -8.38 -6.79
C GLY A 241 1.63 -7.99 -7.87
N GLU A 242 0.66 -8.86 -8.21
CA GLU A 242 -0.36 -8.63 -9.24
C GLU A 242 -1.68 -8.07 -8.66
N ILE A 243 -1.86 -8.10 -7.35
CA ILE A 243 -3.09 -7.64 -6.69
C ILE A 243 -3.48 -6.21 -7.06
N PRO A 244 -2.56 -5.20 -7.12
CA PRO A 244 -2.93 -3.85 -7.54
C PRO A 244 -3.49 -3.79 -8.96
N ARG A 245 -2.97 -4.64 -9.87
CA ARG A 245 -3.46 -4.73 -11.26
C ARG A 245 -4.86 -5.32 -11.31
N ILE A 246 -5.10 -6.36 -10.53
CA ILE A 246 -6.43 -7.00 -10.44
C ILE A 246 -7.42 -6.05 -9.81
N ALA A 247 -7.07 -5.38 -8.71
CA ALA A 247 -7.92 -4.40 -8.05
C ALA A 247 -8.27 -3.23 -8.99
N GLY A 248 -7.33 -2.76 -9.80
CA GLY A 248 -7.57 -1.76 -10.84
C GLY A 248 -8.59 -2.19 -11.88
N ALA A 249 -8.62 -3.47 -12.26
CA ALA A 249 -9.61 -4.01 -13.20
C ALA A 249 -11.05 -3.97 -12.63
N PHE A 250 -11.19 -3.99 -11.30
CA PHE A 250 -12.47 -3.82 -10.60
C PHE A 250 -12.83 -2.36 -10.31
N GLY A 251 -12.12 -1.40 -10.92
CA GLY A 251 -12.35 0.03 -10.73
C GLY A 251 -11.85 0.60 -9.40
N LEU A 252 -11.05 -0.18 -8.67
CA LEU A 252 -10.30 0.25 -7.50
C LEU A 252 -8.93 0.73 -7.98
N ASP A 253 -8.85 1.97 -8.48
CA ASP A 253 -7.58 2.50 -8.99
C ASP A 253 -6.59 2.71 -7.84
N THR A 254 -5.67 1.76 -7.74
CA THR A 254 -4.57 1.80 -6.79
C THR A 254 -3.29 2.11 -7.55
N SER A 255 -3.16 3.29 -8.13
CA SER A 255 -2.02 3.70 -8.98
C SER A 255 -0.68 3.79 -8.23
N THR A 256 -0.32 2.71 -7.53
CA THR A 256 1.01 2.47 -6.96
C THR A 256 2.00 1.96 -8.01
N ARG A 257 1.77 2.18 -9.30
CA ARG A 257 2.72 1.78 -10.35
C ARG A 257 4.05 2.49 -10.16
N ALA A 258 4.85 1.94 -9.26
CA ALA A 258 6.26 2.27 -9.19
C ALA A 258 6.95 1.63 -10.39
N ASN A 259 7.16 2.36 -11.44
CA ASN A 259 8.13 1.99 -12.44
C ASN A 259 9.52 2.09 -11.80
N LEU A 260 10.03 0.96 -11.30
CA LEU A 260 11.42 0.87 -10.81
C LEU A 260 12.40 1.33 -11.92
N SER A 261 12.09 1.03 -13.18
CA SER A 261 12.82 1.53 -14.34
C SER A 261 12.83 3.06 -14.42
N SER A 262 11.71 3.73 -14.14
CA SER A 262 11.67 5.20 -14.11
C SER A 262 12.53 5.79 -13.00
N ALA A 263 12.55 5.19 -11.81
CA ALA A 263 13.41 5.62 -10.71
C ALA A 263 14.91 5.43 -11.02
N VAL A 264 15.27 4.31 -11.66
CA VAL A 264 16.64 4.05 -12.13
C VAL A 264 17.05 5.05 -13.21
N TYR A 265 16.19 5.34 -14.19
CA TYR A 265 16.44 6.36 -15.22
C TYR A 265 16.61 7.77 -14.62
N THR A 266 15.78 8.12 -13.64
CA THR A 266 15.88 9.43 -12.96
C THR A 266 17.18 9.55 -12.17
N ALA A 267 17.58 8.50 -11.44
CA ALA A 267 18.86 8.43 -10.73
C ALA A 267 20.05 8.53 -11.70
N GLN A 268 19.98 7.82 -12.81
CA GLN A 268 21.04 7.82 -13.83
C GLN A 268 21.16 9.17 -14.53
N THR A 269 20.04 9.83 -14.78
CA THR A 269 19.99 11.20 -15.34
C THR A 269 20.58 12.21 -14.33
N ALA A 270 20.25 12.11 -13.05
CA ALA A 270 20.82 12.96 -12.01
C ALA A 270 22.34 12.78 -11.89
N ILE A 271 22.84 11.55 -11.93
CA ILE A 271 24.29 11.24 -11.93
C ILE A 271 24.98 11.84 -13.17
N ASN A 272 24.36 11.74 -14.34
CA ASN A 272 24.92 12.28 -15.57
C ASN A 272 24.95 13.82 -15.55
N ILE A 273 23.90 14.47 -15.05
CA ILE A 273 23.87 15.94 -14.88
C ILE A 273 24.95 16.38 -13.90
N THR A 274 25.12 15.71 -12.77
CA THR A 274 26.16 16.01 -11.76
C THR A 274 27.56 15.87 -12.37
N LYS A 275 27.80 14.82 -13.17
CA LYS A 275 29.09 14.64 -13.88
C LYS A 275 29.35 15.75 -14.92
N THR A 276 28.29 16.19 -15.61
CA THR A 276 28.41 17.26 -16.61
C THR A 276 28.72 18.63 -15.96
N VAL A 277 28.02 18.93 -14.86
CA VAL A 277 28.26 20.15 -14.06
C VAL A 277 29.67 20.14 -13.43
N ALA A 278 30.11 19.01 -12.90
CA ALA A 278 31.46 18.85 -12.34
C ALA A 278 32.56 19.02 -13.40
N LYS A 279 32.33 18.52 -14.63
CA LYS A 279 33.26 18.77 -15.76
C LYS A 279 33.28 20.23 -16.21
N ALA A 280 32.12 20.90 -16.23
CA ALA A 280 32.03 22.31 -16.60
C ALA A 280 32.63 23.26 -15.53
N ALA A 281 32.65 22.86 -14.28
CA ALA A 281 33.28 23.60 -13.18
C ALA A 281 34.80 23.37 -13.07
N ALA A 282 35.35 22.35 -13.75
CA ALA A 282 36.77 22.01 -13.76
C ALA A 282 37.51 22.50 -15.07
N ALA A 283 36.77 23.05 -16.01
CA ALA A 283 37.28 23.69 -17.23
C ALA A 283 37.25 25.22 -17.10
#